data_dd9877cc1a458f67c50f93d43a4ddfb8
#
_entry.id   dd9877cc1a458f67c50f93d43a4ddfb8
#
_cell.length_a   1.000
_cell.length_b   1.000
_cell.length_c   1.000
_cell.angle_alpha   90.00
_cell.angle_beta   90.00
_cell.angle_gamma   90.00
#
_symmetry.space_group_name_H-M   'P 1'
#
loop_
_entity.id
_entity.type
_entity.pdbx_description
1 polymer ?
#
loop_
_entity_poly.entity_id
_entity_poly.type
_entity_poly.pdbx_seq_one_letter_code
_entity_poly.pdbx_strand_id
1 'polypeptide(L)'
;MNKVYIVTTYTGTILSYLIRNISKKLYTHVSISLNENLKPMYSFGRLNPRNPFIGGFVEENINQGLYAIRKNTVCRVYSLEVDNLQYENLYKNIKLISDYREDYYYDTMALI
;
A
#
# COMPACT_ATOMS: atom_id res chain seq x y z
N MET A 1 2.05 -19.87 14.94
CA MET A 1 2.27 -18.44 14.67
C MET A 1 1.86 -18.12 13.24
N ASN A 2 1.34 -16.93 13.06
CA ASN A 2 0.91 -16.46 11.74
C ASN A 2 1.97 -15.56 11.13
N LYS A 3 1.93 -15.42 9.81
CA LYS A 3 2.82 -14.50 9.09
C LYS A 3 2.00 -13.37 8.48
N VAL A 4 2.57 -12.19 8.52
CA VAL A 4 2.10 -11.03 7.76
C VAL A 4 3.20 -10.60 6.80
N TYR A 5 2.81 -9.94 5.71
CA TYR A 5 3.73 -9.60 4.63
C TYR A 5 3.71 -8.09 4.43
N ILE A 6 4.89 -7.50 4.41
CA ILE A 6 5.08 -6.08 4.15
C ILE A 6 5.70 -5.96 2.77
N VAL A 7 5.06 -5.21 1.89
CA VAL A 7 5.47 -5.05 0.50
C VAL A 7 5.86 -3.59 0.28
N THR A 8 7.11 -3.36 -0.08
CA THR A 8 7.58 -2.04 -0.46
C THR A 8 7.71 -1.98 -1.98
N THR A 9 7.22 -0.92 -2.60
CA THR A 9 7.16 -0.83 -4.06
C THR A 9 7.66 0.51 -4.58
N TYR A 10 8.15 0.48 -5.81
CA TYR A 10 8.44 1.63 -6.64
C TYR A 10 7.77 1.43 -7.98
N THR A 11 6.80 2.28 -8.29
CA THR A 11 5.95 2.12 -9.47
C THR A 11 6.44 2.87 -10.70
N GLY A 12 7.50 3.67 -10.56
CA GLY A 12 8.06 4.44 -11.68
C GLY A 12 7.21 5.62 -12.12
N THR A 13 6.26 6.08 -11.29
CA THR A 13 5.48 7.28 -11.58
C THR A 13 6.31 8.53 -11.34
N ILE A 14 5.89 9.67 -11.90
CA ILE A 14 6.56 10.95 -11.68
C ILE A 14 6.60 11.29 -10.20
N LEU A 15 5.49 11.09 -9.49
CA LEU A 15 5.43 11.35 -8.04
C LEU A 15 6.37 10.43 -7.27
N SER A 16 6.39 9.13 -7.58
CA SER A 16 7.32 8.17 -6.96
C SER A 16 8.76 8.54 -7.24
N TYR A 17 9.08 8.97 -8.46
CA TYR A 17 10.41 9.41 -8.84
C TYR A 17 10.86 10.64 -8.01
N LEU A 18 9.98 11.62 -7.85
CA LEU A 18 10.27 12.81 -7.04
C LEU A 18 10.48 12.45 -5.57
N ILE A 19 9.62 11.61 -5.00
CA ILE A 19 9.75 11.16 -3.62
C ILE A 19 11.07 10.41 -3.42
N ARG A 20 11.41 9.52 -4.35
CA ARG A 20 12.67 8.78 -4.33
C ARG A 20 13.88 9.70 -4.33
N ASN A 21 13.88 10.71 -5.21
CA ASN A 21 15.02 11.64 -5.33
C ASN A 21 15.15 12.55 -4.11
N ILE A 22 14.04 13.00 -3.53
CA ILE A 22 14.05 13.86 -2.35
C ILE A 22 14.45 13.06 -1.10
N SER A 23 13.83 11.90 -0.88
CA SER A 23 14.08 11.05 0.28
C SER A 23 15.32 10.18 0.11
N LYS A 24 15.81 10.01 -1.11
CA LYS A 24 16.92 9.12 -1.50
C LYS A 24 16.64 7.66 -1.15
N LYS A 25 15.37 7.26 -1.19
CA LYS A 25 14.92 5.89 -0.97
C LYS A 25 14.40 5.30 -2.25
N LEU A 26 14.73 4.02 -2.50
CA LEU A 26 14.31 3.33 -3.71
C LEU A 26 12.80 3.08 -3.73
N TYR A 27 12.24 2.67 -2.59
CA TYR A 27 10.84 2.27 -2.49
C TYR A 27 10.02 3.40 -1.87
N THR A 28 8.92 3.78 -2.52
CA THR A 28 8.11 4.95 -2.15
C THR A 28 6.71 4.61 -1.68
N HIS A 29 6.34 3.33 -1.70
CA HIS A 29 5.02 2.86 -1.30
C HIS A 29 5.14 1.61 -0.46
N VAL A 30 4.28 1.51 0.57
CA VAL A 30 4.24 0.37 1.48
C VAL A 30 2.83 -0.19 1.54
N SER A 31 2.72 -1.49 1.38
CA SER A 31 1.47 -2.24 1.53
C SER A 31 1.65 -3.35 2.53
N ILE A 32 0.54 -3.83 3.09
CA ILE A 32 0.53 -4.97 3.98
C ILE A 32 -0.42 -6.04 3.44
N SER A 33 -0.05 -7.31 3.55
CA SER A 33 -0.93 -8.42 3.22
C SER A 33 -0.93 -9.46 4.34
N LEU A 34 -2.08 -10.07 4.52
CA LEU A 34 -2.26 -11.18 5.46
C LEU A 34 -2.09 -12.54 4.79
N ASN A 35 -1.88 -12.55 3.48
CA ASN A 35 -1.76 -13.77 2.69
C ASN A 35 -0.41 -13.82 1.96
N GLU A 36 0.16 -15.02 1.87
CA GLU A 36 1.43 -15.25 1.18
C GLU A 36 1.37 -14.89 -0.30
N ASN A 37 0.20 -15.05 -0.93
CA ASN A 37 0.01 -14.70 -2.34
C ASN A 37 -0.16 -13.18 -2.57
N LEU A 38 -0.10 -12.37 -1.51
CA LEU A 38 -0.22 -10.91 -1.55
C LEU A 38 -1.55 -10.43 -2.15
N LYS A 39 -2.60 -11.19 -1.92
CA LYS A 39 -3.96 -10.87 -2.38
C LYS A 39 -4.95 -11.02 -1.24
N PRO A 40 -5.60 -9.96 -0.79
CA PRO A 40 -5.35 -8.57 -1.17
C PRO A 40 -4.15 -7.96 -0.45
N MET A 41 -3.67 -6.84 -0.95
CA MET A 41 -2.76 -5.94 -0.24
C MET A 41 -3.54 -4.71 0.21
N TYR A 42 -3.17 -4.18 1.37
CA TYR A 42 -3.83 -3.01 1.96
C TYR A 42 -2.81 -1.88 2.15
N SER A 43 -3.19 -0.66 1.78
CA SER A 43 -2.32 0.50 1.93
C SER A 43 -3.12 1.80 1.90
N PHE A 44 -2.41 2.89 2.09
CA PHE A 44 -2.91 4.22 1.74
C PHE A 44 -2.25 4.64 0.43
N GLY A 45 -3.05 4.78 -0.61
CA GLY A 45 -2.56 5.05 -1.94
C GLY A 45 -3.59 5.83 -2.77
N ARG A 46 -3.35 5.89 -4.07
CA ARG A 46 -4.24 6.58 -5.00
C ARG A 46 -5.60 5.91 -5.06
N LEU A 47 -6.67 6.70 -4.88
CA LEU A 47 -8.03 6.22 -5.10
C LEU A 47 -8.30 6.00 -6.59
N ASN A 48 -7.74 6.86 -7.43
CA ASN A 48 -7.74 6.72 -8.87
C ASN A 48 -6.29 6.63 -9.37
N PRO A 49 -5.89 5.57 -10.07
CA PRO A 49 -4.50 5.41 -10.53
C PRO A 49 -3.99 6.58 -11.40
N ARG A 50 -4.90 7.33 -12.01
CA ARG A 50 -4.56 8.46 -12.89
C ARG A 50 -4.49 9.79 -12.15
N ASN A 51 -4.89 9.84 -10.88
CA ASN A 51 -4.82 11.05 -10.06
C ASN A 51 -3.89 10.82 -8.86
N PRO A 52 -2.66 11.35 -8.89
CA PRO A 52 -1.69 11.13 -7.83
C PRO A 52 -1.95 11.98 -6.57
N PHE A 53 -2.87 12.93 -6.60
CA PHE A 53 -3.03 13.91 -5.54
C PHE A 53 -4.08 13.51 -4.49
N ILE A 54 -5.04 12.69 -4.88
CA ILE A 54 -6.11 12.23 -3.98
C ILE A 54 -5.86 10.76 -3.64
N GLY A 55 -5.74 10.47 -2.36
CA GLY A 55 -5.50 9.13 -1.88
C GLY A 55 -6.35 8.77 -0.67
N GLY A 56 -6.35 7.50 -0.34
CA GLY A 56 -7.06 6.95 0.81
C GLY A 56 -6.71 5.50 1.03
N PHE A 57 -7.50 4.83 1.87
CA PHE A 57 -7.33 3.41 2.11
C PHE A 57 -7.78 2.61 0.88
N VAL A 58 -6.90 1.72 0.42
CA VAL A 58 -7.17 0.90 -0.77
C VAL A 58 -6.83 -0.55 -0.52
N GLU A 59 -7.61 -1.43 -1.14
CA GLU A 59 -7.22 -2.81 -1.36
C GLU A 59 -6.58 -2.90 -2.74
N GLU A 60 -5.39 -3.45 -2.80
CA GLU A 60 -4.62 -3.52 -4.01
C GLU A 60 -4.36 -4.96 -4.43
N ASN A 61 -4.21 -5.15 -5.73
CA ASN A 61 -3.71 -6.37 -6.33
C ASN A 61 -2.67 -5.98 -7.36
N ILE A 62 -1.57 -6.74 -7.42
CA ILE A 62 -0.45 -6.43 -8.31
C ILE A 62 -0.87 -6.35 -9.79
N ASN A 63 -1.99 -6.96 -10.14
CA ASN A 63 -2.53 -6.96 -11.51
C ASN A 63 -3.63 -5.91 -11.72
N GLN A 64 -3.86 -5.02 -10.74
CA GLN A 64 -4.94 -4.04 -10.77
C GLN A 64 -4.43 -2.64 -10.43
N GLY A 65 -5.25 -1.64 -10.77
CA GLY A 65 -4.97 -0.25 -10.42
C GLY A 65 -3.67 0.25 -11.04
N LEU A 66 -2.87 0.92 -10.23
CA LEU A 66 -1.60 1.49 -10.68
C LEU A 66 -0.60 0.42 -11.13
N TYR A 67 -0.60 -0.75 -10.50
CA TYR A 67 0.28 -1.85 -10.87
C TYR A 67 -0.01 -2.40 -12.27
N ALA A 68 -1.28 -2.41 -12.68
CA ALA A 68 -1.67 -2.81 -14.03
C ALA A 68 -1.21 -1.80 -15.08
N ILE A 69 -1.17 -0.51 -14.73
CA ILE A 69 -0.74 0.58 -15.61
C ILE A 69 0.80 0.65 -15.67
N ARG A 70 1.47 0.42 -14.54
CA ARG A 70 2.93 0.53 -14.40
C ARG A 70 3.56 -0.85 -14.32
N LYS A 71 3.85 -1.44 -15.47
CA LYS A 71 4.38 -2.80 -15.59
C LYS A 71 5.83 -2.96 -15.14
N ASN A 72 6.57 -1.88 -14.98
CA ASN A 72 7.94 -1.89 -14.48
C ASN A 72 8.03 -1.68 -12.96
N THR A 73 6.96 -1.97 -12.25
CA THR A 73 6.94 -1.93 -10.78
C THR A 73 7.95 -2.89 -10.20
N VAL A 74 8.76 -2.39 -9.28
CA VAL A 74 9.73 -3.19 -8.51
C VAL A 74 9.24 -3.27 -7.09
N CYS A 75 9.25 -4.46 -6.50
CA CYS A 75 8.84 -4.64 -5.12
C CYS A 75 9.81 -5.49 -4.32
N ARG A 76 9.80 -5.28 -3.00
CA ARG A 76 10.48 -6.13 -2.04
C ARG A 76 9.47 -6.58 -1.00
N VAL A 77 9.45 -7.87 -0.72
CA VAL A 77 8.51 -8.48 0.22
C VAL A 77 9.24 -8.94 1.46
N TYR A 78 8.73 -8.56 2.61
CA TYR A 78 9.22 -9.02 3.91
C TYR A 78 8.13 -9.84 4.58
N SER A 79 8.49 -10.97 5.16
CA SER A 79 7.59 -11.72 6.02
C SER A 79 7.91 -11.46 7.49
N LEU A 80 6.88 -11.33 8.31
CA LEU A 80 6.99 -11.10 9.74
C LEU A 80 6.12 -12.13 10.46
N GLU A 81 6.71 -12.87 11.40
CA GLU A 81 5.94 -13.77 12.25
C GLU A 81 5.27 -12.98 13.37
N VAL A 82 4.01 -13.25 13.58
CA VAL A 82 3.19 -12.65 14.64
C VAL A 82 2.43 -13.73 15.37
N ASP A 83 2.13 -13.50 16.66
CA ASP A 83 1.28 -14.42 17.39
C ASP A 83 -0.19 -14.30 16.98
N ASN A 84 -1.02 -15.21 17.47
CA ASN A 84 -2.44 -15.24 17.09
C ASN A 84 -3.19 -13.96 17.49
N LEU A 85 -2.87 -13.41 18.65
CA LEU A 85 -3.52 -12.19 19.13
C LEU A 85 -3.13 -10.98 18.27
N GLN A 86 -1.85 -10.86 17.94
CA GLN A 86 -1.37 -9.82 17.04
C GLN A 86 -2.02 -9.91 15.66
N TYR A 87 -2.12 -11.12 15.13
CA TYR A 87 -2.76 -11.36 13.84
C TYR A 87 -4.24 -10.97 13.86
N GLU A 88 -4.98 -11.39 14.88
CA GLU A 88 -6.39 -11.03 15.02
C GLU A 88 -6.59 -9.52 15.16
N ASN A 89 -5.76 -8.87 15.96
CA ASN A 89 -5.83 -7.41 16.14
C ASN A 89 -5.55 -6.68 14.83
N LEU A 90 -4.56 -7.13 14.07
CA LEU A 90 -4.26 -6.56 12.76
C LEU A 90 -5.43 -6.75 11.80
N TYR A 91 -5.99 -7.96 11.74
CA TYR A 91 -7.14 -8.26 10.91
C TYR A 91 -8.34 -7.35 11.24
N LYS A 92 -8.66 -7.23 12.54
CA LYS A 92 -9.76 -6.38 13.00
C LYS A 92 -9.53 -4.91 12.66
N ASN A 93 -8.31 -4.41 12.82
CA ASN A 93 -7.98 -3.03 12.51
C ASN A 93 -8.06 -2.74 11.01
N ILE A 94 -7.58 -3.66 10.18
CA ILE A 94 -7.71 -3.53 8.72
C ILE A 94 -9.18 -3.51 8.32
N LYS A 95 -9.98 -4.40 8.88
CA LYS A 95 -11.41 -4.48 8.61
C LYS A 95 -12.13 -3.19 9.04
N LEU A 96 -11.80 -2.67 10.22
CA LEU A 96 -12.39 -1.41 10.71
C LEU A 96 -12.08 -0.25 9.78
N ILE A 97 -10.82 -0.10 9.36
CA ILE A 97 -10.42 0.96 8.43
C ILE A 97 -11.11 0.75 7.08
N SER A 98 -11.19 -0.48 6.59
CA SER A 98 -11.85 -0.81 5.33
C SER A 98 -13.34 -0.47 5.35
N ASP A 99 -14.04 -0.80 6.45
CA ASP A 99 -15.48 -0.53 6.59
C ASP A 99 -15.78 0.97 6.65
N TYR A 100 -14.85 1.76 7.19
CA TYR A 100 -14.97 3.22 7.32
C TYR A 100 -13.97 3.96 6.42
N ARG A 101 -13.59 3.36 5.31
CA ARG A 101 -12.53 3.89 4.43
C ARG A 101 -12.83 5.28 3.89
N GLU A 102 -14.08 5.68 3.79
CA GLU A 102 -14.47 7.02 3.34
C GLU A 102 -14.02 8.11 4.30
N ASP A 103 -13.77 7.78 5.57
CA ASP A 103 -13.25 8.70 6.57
C ASP A 103 -11.71 8.82 6.53
N TYR A 104 -11.04 7.96 5.75
CA TYR A 104 -9.59 7.89 5.65
C TYR A 104 -9.14 8.25 4.24
N TYR A 105 -8.93 9.54 4.00
CA TYR A 105 -8.41 10.01 2.73
C TYR A 105 -7.44 11.18 2.95
N TYR A 106 -6.64 11.46 1.93
CA TYR A 106 -5.75 12.61 1.94
C TYR A 106 -5.72 13.28 0.57
N ASP A 107 -5.38 14.56 0.57
CA ASP A 107 -5.12 15.33 -0.65
C ASP A 107 -3.67 15.83 -0.59
N THR A 108 -2.83 15.33 -1.48
CA THR A 108 -1.41 15.67 -1.51
C THR A 108 -1.19 17.16 -1.74
N MET A 109 -2.06 17.79 -2.53
CA MET A 109 -1.96 19.23 -2.78
C MET A 109 -2.23 20.05 -1.52
N ALA A 110 -3.08 19.56 -0.62
CA ALA A 110 -3.36 20.20 0.65
C ALA A 110 -2.20 20.06 1.65
N LEU A 111 -1.30 19.09 1.45
CA LEU A 111 -0.13 18.86 2.31
C LEU A 111 1.08 19.71 1.91
N ILE A 112 1.05 20.28 0.74
CA ILE A 112 2.09 21.15 0.21
C ILE A 112 1.83 22.60 0.63
#